data_9df82750f47b02cb704b14957092b835
#
_entry.id   9df82750f47b02cb704b14957092b835
#
_cell.length_a   1.000
_cell.length_b   1.000
_cell.length_c   1.000
_cell.angle_alpha   90.00
_cell.angle_beta   90.00
_cell.angle_gamma   90.00
#
_symmetry.space_group_name_H-M   'P 1'
#
loop_
_entity.id
_entity.type
_entity.pdbx_description
1 polymer ?
#
loop_
_entity_poly.entity_id
_entity_poly.type
_entity_poly.pdbx_seq_one_letter_code
_entity_poly.pdbx_strand_id
1 'polypeptide(L)'
;MKFKKLNEMQKLICVSLLFTLSLLAIRVAYTGTVTYLFYPWNLLLALVPFYFSGLLLKQKKFGWKTILVFASWFLFLPNAPYLVTDIFHFEERPPVPAWFDLLLVVSGAWNGVLICMVSLFRIEKFLLRRCHIKSPDLIMFLLLVSCGYGIYLGRYLRYNSWDLLTEPASIIETSGSHVYHPLRNMNVWLFTLAFAVFLSIIYFTIKRLPRVLNAEQR
;
A
#
# COMPACT_ATOMS: atom_id res chain seq x y z
N MET A 1 -9.79 26.73 15.92
CA MET A 1 -9.68 25.67 14.90
C MET A 1 -10.38 24.40 15.45
N LYS A 2 -11.56 24.02 14.96
CA LYS A 2 -12.25 22.78 15.43
C LYS A 2 -11.52 21.58 14.81
N PHE A 3 -10.76 20.84 15.59
CA PHE A 3 -10.19 19.57 15.17
C PHE A 3 -11.35 18.63 14.80
N LYS A 4 -11.38 18.20 13.54
CA LYS A 4 -12.37 17.26 13.05
C LYS A 4 -12.14 15.92 13.75
N LYS A 5 -13.12 15.43 14.51
CA LYS A 5 -13.05 14.16 15.25
C LYS A 5 -12.71 13.03 14.26
N LEU A 6 -11.66 12.26 14.56
CA LEU A 6 -11.26 11.10 13.74
C LEU A 6 -12.40 10.07 13.73
N ASN A 7 -12.62 9.44 12.57
CA ASN A 7 -13.52 8.29 12.51
C ASN A 7 -12.82 7.04 13.09
N GLU A 8 -13.58 5.99 13.43
CA GLU A 8 -13.05 4.80 14.10
C GLU A 8 -11.88 4.16 13.33
N MET A 9 -12.00 4.06 12.00
CA MET A 9 -10.91 3.52 11.16
C MET A 9 -9.64 4.37 11.22
N GLN A 10 -9.78 5.69 11.26
CA GLN A 10 -8.62 6.59 11.41
C GLN A 10 -7.95 6.44 12.76
N LYS A 11 -8.73 6.24 13.83
CA LYS A 11 -8.19 5.98 15.17
C LYS A 11 -7.40 4.67 15.19
N LEU A 12 -7.95 3.58 14.62
CA LEU A 12 -7.28 2.29 14.55
C LEU A 12 -5.96 2.39 13.78
N ILE A 13 -5.94 3.07 12.64
CA ILE A 13 -4.71 3.31 11.88
C ILE A 13 -3.71 4.12 12.70
N CYS A 14 -4.14 5.19 13.38
CA CYS A 14 -3.26 5.98 14.23
C CYS A 14 -2.65 5.14 15.36
N VAL A 15 -3.44 4.30 16.05
CA VAL A 15 -2.94 3.42 17.11
C VAL A 15 -1.91 2.43 16.55
N SER A 16 -2.20 1.81 15.39
CA SER A 16 -1.29 0.87 14.75
C SER A 16 0.03 1.53 14.31
N LEU A 17 -0.04 2.74 13.74
CA LEU A 17 1.15 3.52 13.38
C LEU A 17 1.97 3.91 14.60
N LEU A 18 1.31 4.39 15.67
CA LEU A 18 1.98 4.74 16.92
C LEU A 18 2.68 3.53 17.54
N PHE A 19 2.09 2.34 17.46
CA PHE A 19 2.72 1.10 17.92
C PHE A 19 4.04 0.85 17.17
N THR A 20 4.04 0.87 15.84
CA THR A 20 5.26 0.67 15.05
C THR A 20 6.31 1.75 15.32
N LEU A 21 5.89 3.02 15.42
CA LEU A 21 6.81 4.12 15.71
C LEU A 21 7.37 4.06 17.12
N SER A 22 6.60 3.57 18.10
CA SER A 22 7.11 3.36 19.46
C SER A 22 8.12 2.21 19.55
N LEU A 23 7.90 1.10 18.83
CA LEU A 23 8.92 0.05 18.71
C LEU A 23 10.22 0.60 18.10
N LEU A 24 10.12 1.38 17.03
CA LEU A 24 11.28 2.02 16.42
C LEU A 24 12.01 2.96 17.40
N ALA A 25 11.26 3.80 18.11
CA ALA A 25 11.82 4.74 19.08
C ALA A 25 12.55 4.01 20.23
N ILE A 26 11.94 2.94 20.78
CA ILE A 26 12.55 2.09 21.81
C ILE A 26 13.85 1.47 21.27
N ARG A 27 13.82 0.93 20.04
CA ARG A 27 15.00 0.33 19.42
C ARG A 27 16.15 1.32 19.27
N VAL A 28 15.86 2.51 18.73
CA VAL A 28 16.87 3.57 18.56
C VAL A 28 17.43 4.02 19.92
N ALA A 29 16.57 4.22 20.91
CA ALA A 29 16.99 4.59 22.26
C ALA A 29 17.87 3.52 22.91
N TYR A 30 17.59 2.24 22.69
CA TYR A 30 18.34 1.13 23.23
C TYR A 30 19.70 0.91 22.55
N THR A 31 19.77 1.03 21.21
CA THR A 31 20.97 0.69 20.45
C THR A 31 21.81 1.89 20.03
N GLY A 32 21.24 3.11 20.01
CA GLY A 32 21.84 4.28 19.39
C GLY A 32 22.00 4.19 17.87
N THR A 33 21.45 3.14 17.23
CA THR A 33 21.61 2.91 15.78
C THR A 33 20.38 3.34 14.99
N VAL A 34 20.59 3.76 13.72
CA VAL A 34 19.55 4.27 12.81
C VAL A 34 19.05 3.21 11.82
N THR A 35 19.26 1.94 12.10
CA THR A 35 19.09 0.81 11.17
C THR A 35 17.73 0.78 10.46
N TYR A 36 16.63 1.06 11.17
CA TYR A 36 15.28 1.05 10.61
C TYR A 36 14.67 2.45 10.47
N LEU A 37 15.49 3.50 10.43
CA LEU A 37 15.00 4.88 10.38
C LEU A 37 14.33 5.26 9.04
N PHE A 38 14.36 4.39 8.05
CA PHE A 38 13.58 4.53 6.83
C PHE A 38 12.06 4.31 7.03
N TYR A 39 11.64 3.64 8.11
CA TYR A 39 10.23 3.37 8.40
C TYR A 39 9.34 4.62 8.48
N PRO A 40 9.69 5.70 9.20
CA PRO A 40 8.88 6.92 9.22
C PRO A 40 8.59 7.47 7.82
N TRP A 41 9.57 7.43 6.93
CA TRP A 41 9.40 7.87 5.55
C TRP A 41 8.48 6.95 4.76
N ASN A 42 8.70 5.63 4.81
CA ASN A 42 7.87 4.65 4.11
C ASN A 42 6.42 4.66 4.63
N LEU A 43 6.21 4.81 5.95
CA LEU A 43 4.88 4.96 6.54
C LEU A 43 4.19 6.24 6.06
N LEU A 44 4.92 7.34 5.94
CA LEU A 44 4.39 8.60 5.40
C LEU A 44 3.95 8.41 3.95
N LEU A 45 4.78 7.79 3.11
CA LEU A 45 4.44 7.50 1.72
C LEU A 45 3.23 6.55 1.60
N ALA A 46 3.10 5.58 2.50
CA ALA A 46 1.94 4.68 2.57
C ALA A 46 0.64 5.43 2.88
N LEU A 47 0.68 6.53 3.64
CA LEU A 47 -0.50 7.35 3.95
C LEU A 47 -0.97 8.21 2.76
N VAL A 48 -0.14 8.46 1.76
CA VAL A 48 -0.50 9.29 0.59
C VAL A 48 -1.71 8.73 -0.17
N PRO A 49 -1.75 7.45 -0.59
CA PRO A 49 -2.93 6.89 -1.26
C PRO A 49 -4.16 6.85 -0.34
N PHE A 50 -3.99 6.66 0.95
CA PHE A 50 -5.09 6.75 1.92
C PHE A 50 -5.73 8.15 1.94
N TYR A 51 -4.91 9.20 1.89
CA TYR A 51 -5.38 10.59 1.81
C TYR A 51 -6.14 10.85 0.50
N PHE A 52 -5.57 10.50 -0.65
CA PHE A 52 -6.20 10.70 -1.96
C PHE A 52 -7.50 9.90 -2.13
N SER A 53 -7.55 8.66 -1.66
CA SER A 53 -8.80 7.86 -1.67
C SER A 53 -9.91 8.52 -0.84
N GLY A 54 -9.54 9.18 0.26
CA GLY A 54 -10.46 9.98 1.06
C GLY A 54 -10.98 11.23 0.35
N LEU A 55 -10.14 11.88 -0.46
CA LEU A 55 -10.54 13.01 -1.30
C LEU A 55 -11.50 12.57 -2.41
N LEU A 56 -11.25 11.43 -3.07
CA LEU A 56 -12.12 10.88 -4.12
C LEU A 56 -13.53 10.62 -3.60
N LEU A 57 -13.68 10.09 -2.40
CA LEU A 57 -15.01 9.87 -1.81
C LEU A 57 -15.80 11.17 -1.58
N LYS A 58 -15.13 12.30 -1.42
CA LYS A 58 -15.76 13.61 -1.20
C LYS A 58 -16.12 14.33 -2.51
N GLN A 59 -15.60 13.88 -3.66
CA GLN A 59 -15.90 14.51 -4.94
C GLN A 59 -17.39 14.37 -5.27
N LYS A 60 -18.06 15.49 -5.53
CA LYS A 60 -19.49 15.52 -5.87
C LYS A 60 -19.74 15.35 -7.37
N LYS A 61 -18.82 15.85 -8.21
CA LYS A 61 -18.90 15.81 -9.67
C LYS A 61 -17.67 15.13 -10.24
N PHE A 62 -17.83 14.35 -11.31
CA PHE A 62 -16.71 13.81 -12.08
C PHE A 62 -16.17 14.91 -12.99
N GLY A 63 -14.88 15.17 -12.95
CA GLY A 63 -14.22 16.19 -13.74
C GLY A 63 -12.70 16.03 -13.70
N TRP A 64 -11.97 16.94 -14.35
CA TRP A 64 -10.51 16.87 -14.44
C TRP A 64 -9.80 16.77 -13.08
N LYS A 65 -10.34 17.43 -12.04
CA LYS A 65 -9.82 17.32 -10.66
C LYS A 65 -9.94 15.90 -10.11
N THR A 66 -11.03 15.21 -10.44
CA THR A 66 -11.24 13.81 -10.02
C THR A 66 -10.23 12.90 -10.70
N ILE A 67 -9.95 13.14 -11.99
CA ILE A 67 -8.96 12.38 -12.76
C ILE A 67 -7.56 12.59 -12.16
N LEU A 68 -7.19 13.83 -11.86
CA LEU A 68 -5.90 14.16 -11.26
C LEU A 68 -5.71 13.49 -9.88
N VAL A 69 -6.74 13.55 -9.02
CA VAL A 69 -6.71 12.92 -7.69
C VAL A 69 -6.65 11.40 -7.82
N PHE A 70 -7.34 10.80 -8.80
CA PHE A 70 -7.29 9.37 -9.06
C PHE A 70 -5.91 8.94 -9.58
N ALA A 71 -5.34 9.68 -10.51
CA ALA A 71 -3.99 9.43 -11.03
C ALA A 71 -2.92 9.53 -9.92
N SER A 72 -3.01 10.56 -9.07
CA SER A 72 -2.13 10.68 -7.90
C SER A 72 -2.32 9.50 -6.92
N TRP A 73 -3.56 9.11 -6.65
CA TRP A 73 -3.85 7.94 -5.84
C TRP A 73 -3.22 6.67 -6.42
N PHE A 74 -3.43 6.43 -7.72
CA PHE A 74 -2.94 5.24 -8.42
C PHE A 74 -1.41 5.16 -8.41
N LEU A 75 -0.75 6.29 -8.68
CA LEU A 75 0.71 6.39 -8.69
C LEU A 75 1.33 6.09 -7.32
N PHE A 76 0.70 6.53 -6.25
CA PHE A 76 1.20 6.30 -4.89
C PHE A 76 0.69 5.01 -4.24
N LEU A 77 -0.30 4.31 -4.83
CA LEU A 77 -0.88 3.10 -4.26
C LEU A 77 0.16 2.04 -3.88
N PRO A 78 1.18 1.74 -4.70
CA PRO A 78 2.16 0.70 -4.40
C PRO A 78 2.97 0.96 -3.12
N ASN A 79 3.12 2.23 -2.68
CA ASN A 79 3.89 2.56 -1.48
C ASN A 79 3.29 1.97 -0.20
N ALA A 80 1.97 1.74 -0.16
CA ALA A 80 1.36 1.18 1.03
C ALA A 80 1.75 -0.32 1.21
N PRO A 81 1.45 -1.25 0.30
CA PRO A 81 1.85 -2.64 0.46
C PRO A 81 3.35 -2.88 0.20
N TYR A 82 4.10 -1.90 -0.29
CA TYR A 82 5.57 -1.95 -0.35
C TYR A 82 6.20 -2.26 1.00
N LEU A 83 5.62 -1.78 2.10
CA LEU A 83 6.06 -2.09 3.48
C LEU A 83 6.12 -3.59 3.78
N VAL A 84 5.38 -4.44 3.06
CA VAL A 84 5.50 -5.90 3.18
C VAL A 84 6.89 -6.37 2.76
N THR A 85 7.48 -5.73 1.76
CA THR A 85 8.82 -6.08 1.28
C THR A 85 9.93 -5.59 2.21
N ASP A 86 9.62 -4.74 3.19
CA ASP A 86 10.60 -4.33 4.21
C ASP A 86 10.97 -5.50 5.14
N ILE A 87 10.19 -6.59 5.15
CA ILE A 87 10.55 -7.88 5.79
C ILE A 87 11.89 -8.41 5.23
N PHE A 88 12.27 -8.10 4.00
CA PHE A 88 13.56 -8.47 3.42
C PHE A 88 14.76 -7.82 4.12
N HIS A 89 14.54 -6.77 4.92
CA HIS A 89 15.57 -6.11 5.73
C HIS A 89 15.71 -6.71 7.14
N PHE A 90 14.87 -7.72 7.47
CA PHE A 90 14.99 -8.41 8.73
C PHE A 90 16.29 -9.21 8.76
N GLU A 91 17.12 -8.94 9.75
CA GLU A 91 18.32 -9.66 10.10
C GLU A 91 18.45 -9.64 11.63
N GLU A 92 19.01 -10.70 12.20
CA GLU A 92 19.35 -10.71 13.62
C GLU A 92 20.49 -9.74 13.90
N ARG A 93 20.27 -8.78 14.78
CA ARG A 93 21.23 -7.70 15.11
C ARG A 93 21.38 -7.55 16.62
N PRO A 94 22.28 -8.32 17.26
CA PRO A 94 22.58 -8.13 18.67
C PRO A 94 22.98 -6.67 18.98
N PRO A 95 22.68 -6.12 20.14
CA PRO A 95 22.09 -6.81 21.31
C PRO A 95 20.57 -6.90 21.33
N VAL A 96 19.86 -6.51 20.25
CA VAL A 96 18.39 -6.55 20.17
C VAL A 96 17.95 -7.99 19.95
N PRO A 97 16.98 -8.51 20.73
CA PRO A 97 16.42 -9.83 20.47
C PRO A 97 15.73 -9.90 19.09
N ALA A 98 15.94 -10.99 18.33
CA ALA A 98 15.39 -11.16 16.98
C ALA A 98 13.87 -10.96 16.92
N TRP A 99 13.12 -11.44 17.94
CA TRP A 99 11.67 -11.26 18.01
C TRP A 99 11.23 -9.79 18.02
N PHE A 100 12.04 -8.88 18.60
CA PHE A 100 11.71 -7.47 18.69
C PHE A 100 11.81 -6.82 17.32
N ASP A 101 12.91 -7.02 16.58
CA ASP A 101 13.10 -6.51 15.22
C ASP A 101 12.09 -7.14 14.27
N LEU A 102 11.76 -8.44 14.42
CA LEU A 102 10.71 -9.09 13.66
C LEU A 102 9.35 -8.44 13.91
N LEU A 103 8.99 -8.18 15.18
CA LEU A 103 7.73 -7.51 15.52
C LEU A 103 7.64 -6.11 14.92
N LEU A 104 8.73 -5.34 14.94
CA LEU A 104 8.80 -4.02 14.32
C LEU A 104 8.52 -4.12 12.82
N VAL A 105 9.21 -5.01 12.11
CA VAL A 105 9.08 -5.19 10.66
C VAL A 105 7.68 -5.68 10.28
N VAL A 106 7.15 -6.68 11.00
CA VAL A 106 5.80 -7.22 10.77
C VAL A 106 4.72 -6.17 11.07
N SER A 107 4.90 -5.36 12.12
CA SER A 107 3.95 -4.26 12.41
C SER A 107 3.95 -3.19 11.32
N GLY A 108 5.12 -2.90 10.71
CA GLY A 108 5.22 -2.03 9.54
C GLY A 108 4.49 -2.60 8.32
N ALA A 109 4.73 -3.87 8.01
CA ALA A 109 4.05 -4.59 6.93
C ALA A 109 2.52 -4.61 7.13
N TRP A 110 2.06 -4.86 8.36
CA TRP A 110 0.65 -4.81 8.73
C TRP A 110 0.04 -3.43 8.44
N ASN A 111 0.72 -2.34 8.86
CA ASN A 111 0.27 -0.98 8.57
C ASN A 111 0.12 -0.74 7.07
N GLY A 112 1.09 -1.18 6.27
CA GLY A 112 1.04 -1.07 4.82
C GLY A 112 -0.17 -1.78 4.22
N VAL A 113 -0.41 -3.04 4.62
CA VAL A 113 -1.57 -3.82 4.16
C VAL A 113 -2.88 -3.16 4.60
N LEU A 114 -3.01 -2.78 5.88
CA LEU A 114 -4.22 -2.14 6.41
C LEU A 114 -4.58 -0.86 5.65
N ILE A 115 -3.60 0.03 5.46
CA ILE A 115 -3.76 1.29 4.75
C ILE A 115 -4.15 1.05 3.28
N CYS A 116 -3.49 0.07 2.61
CA CYS A 116 -3.81 -0.34 1.25
C CYS A 116 -5.26 -0.81 1.14
N MET A 117 -5.70 -1.74 1.99
CA MET A 117 -7.05 -2.31 1.95
C MET A 117 -8.11 -1.24 2.17
N VAL A 118 -7.93 -0.37 3.17
CA VAL A 118 -8.88 0.74 3.43
C VAL A 118 -8.95 1.70 2.23
N SER A 119 -7.80 1.98 1.61
CA SER A 119 -7.71 2.82 0.41
C SER A 119 -8.47 2.20 -0.75
N LEU A 120 -8.27 0.90 -1.02
CA LEU A 120 -8.95 0.14 -2.08
C LEU A 120 -10.47 0.07 -1.87
N PHE A 121 -10.95 -0.19 -0.64
CA PHE A 121 -12.39 -0.17 -0.35
C PHE A 121 -13.03 1.20 -0.59
N ARG A 122 -12.30 2.28 -0.36
CA ARG A 122 -12.77 3.63 -0.71
C ARG A 122 -12.87 3.83 -2.21
N ILE A 123 -11.91 3.31 -2.98
CA ILE A 123 -11.95 3.37 -4.44
C ILE A 123 -13.08 2.49 -4.99
N GLU A 124 -13.27 1.28 -4.49
CA GLU A 124 -14.40 0.46 -4.87
C GLU A 124 -15.74 1.20 -4.65
N LYS A 125 -15.89 1.80 -3.48
CA LYS A 125 -17.08 2.62 -3.16
C LYS A 125 -17.24 3.83 -4.10
N PHE A 126 -16.13 4.44 -4.51
CA PHE A 126 -16.13 5.53 -5.49
C PHE A 126 -16.57 5.02 -6.86
N LEU A 127 -16.03 3.89 -7.35
CA LEU A 127 -16.38 3.28 -8.63
C LEU A 127 -17.87 2.90 -8.68
N LEU A 128 -18.39 2.28 -7.63
CA LEU A 128 -19.81 1.92 -7.52
C LEU A 128 -20.73 3.14 -7.53
N ARG A 129 -20.39 4.19 -6.77
CA ARG A 129 -21.29 5.33 -6.53
C ARG A 129 -21.19 6.44 -7.55
N ARG A 130 -20.03 6.64 -8.18
CA ARG A 130 -19.75 7.76 -9.06
C ARG A 130 -19.54 7.38 -10.51
N CYS A 131 -18.92 6.22 -10.73
CA CYS A 131 -18.71 5.70 -12.08
C CYS A 131 -19.82 4.73 -12.50
N HIS A 132 -20.76 4.42 -11.58
CA HIS A 132 -21.88 3.48 -11.79
C HIS A 132 -21.45 2.08 -12.28
N ILE A 133 -20.24 1.66 -11.92
CA ILE A 133 -19.71 0.33 -12.28
C ILE A 133 -20.37 -0.70 -11.38
N LYS A 134 -21.18 -1.61 -11.97
CA LYS A 134 -21.96 -2.60 -11.22
C LYS A 134 -21.11 -3.70 -10.58
N SER A 135 -20.03 -4.10 -11.22
CA SER A 135 -19.12 -5.15 -10.74
C SER A 135 -17.67 -4.68 -10.86
N PRO A 136 -17.10 -4.06 -9.82
CA PRO A 136 -15.74 -3.52 -9.84
C PRO A 136 -14.65 -4.57 -9.62
N ASP A 137 -14.97 -5.85 -9.36
CA ASP A 137 -14.02 -6.87 -8.92
C ASP A 137 -12.84 -7.06 -9.89
N LEU A 138 -13.12 -7.07 -11.20
CA LEU A 138 -12.06 -7.15 -12.22
C LEU A 138 -11.16 -5.91 -12.19
N ILE A 139 -11.75 -4.72 -12.05
CA ILE A 139 -10.98 -3.47 -11.96
C ILE A 139 -10.10 -3.50 -10.71
N MET A 140 -10.64 -3.95 -9.58
CA MET A 140 -9.88 -4.06 -8.34
C MET A 140 -8.72 -5.04 -8.49
N PHE A 141 -8.94 -6.17 -9.16
CA PHE A 141 -7.87 -7.13 -9.47
C PHE A 141 -6.78 -6.51 -10.36
N LEU A 142 -7.15 -5.80 -11.44
CA LEU A 142 -6.20 -5.12 -12.32
C LEU A 142 -5.41 -4.03 -11.60
N LEU A 143 -6.04 -3.29 -10.69
CA LEU A 143 -5.37 -2.33 -9.82
C LEU A 143 -4.35 -3.01 -8.89
N LEU A 144 -4.66 -4.20 -8.38
CA LEU A 144 -3.73 -4.98 -7.56
C LEU A 144 -2.57 -5.57 -8.38
N VAL A 145 -2.80 -5.96 -9.65
CA VAL A 145 -1.72 -6.34 -10.57
C VAL A 145 -0.79 -5.15 -10.82
N SER A 146 -1.34 -3.98 -11.12
CA SER A 146 -0.55 -2.76 -11.30
C SER A 146 0.21 -2.37 -10.03
N CYS A 147 -0.40 -2.60 -8.87
CA CYS A 147 0.24 -2.37 -7.57
C CYS A 147 1.43 -3.33 -7.36
N GLY A 148 1.28 -4.63 -7.66
CA GLY A 148 2.38 -5.61 -7.60
C GLY A 148 3.55 -5.21 -8.51
N TYR A 149 3.26 -4.72 -9.72
CA TYR A 149 4.28 -4.20 -10.62
C TYR A 149 4.98 -2.96 -10.06
N GLY A 150 4.23 -2.01 -9.49
CA GLY A 150 4.80 -0.83 -8.83
C GLY A 150 5.70 -1.18 -7.64
N ILE A 151 5.34 -2.22 -6.86
CA ILE A 151 6.20 -2.74 -5.77
C ILE A 151 7.52 -3.28 -6.36
N TYR A 152 7.47 -4.01 -7.48
CA TYR A 152 8.67 -4.49 -8.15
C TYR A 152 9.59 -3.33 -8.59
N LEU A 153 9.02 -2.32 -9.24
CA LEU A 153 9.78 -1.13 -9.67
C LEU A 153 10.46 -0.43 -8.49
N GLY A 154 9.75 -0.30 -7.37
CA GLY A 154 10.29 0.33 -6.16
C GLY A 154 11.36 -0.52 -5.47
N ARG A 155 11.13 -1.84 -5.32
CA ARG A 155 12.01 -2.72 -4.54
C ARG A 155 13.30 -3.09 -5.27
N TYR A 156 13.21 -3.42 -6.55
CA TYR A 156 14.35 -3.94 -7.32
C TYR A 156 15.03 -2.86 -8.18
N LEU A 157 14.25 -1.96 -8.75
CA LEU A 157 14.78 -0.92 -9.62
C LEU A 157 14.93 0.44 -8.91
N ARG A 158 14.44 0.53 -7.66
CA ARG A 158 14.52 1.71 -6.78
C ARG A 158 13.84 2.97 -7.35
N TYR A 159 12.86 2.79 -8.24
CA TYR A 159 12.03 3.89 -8.69
C TYR A 159 11.08 4.36 -7.58
N ASN A 160 10.95 5.67 -7.45
CA ASN A 160 9.96 6.32 -6.59
C ASN A 160 8.73 6.73 -7.40
N SER A 161 7.62 6.97 -6.73
CA SER A 161 6.40 7.41 -7.41
C SER A 161 6.55 8.74 -8.16
N TRP A 162 7.43 9.64 -7.70
CA TRP A 162 7.70 10.92 -8.36
C TRP A 162 8.62 10.80 -9.57
N ASP A 163 9.37 9.70 -9.73
CA ASP A 163 10.28 9.51 -10.86
C ASP A 163 9.53 9.42 -12.20
N LEU A 164 8.22 9.10 -12.16
CA LEU A 164 7.36 9.23 -13.33
C LEU A 164 7.29 10.68 -13.86
N LEU A 165 7.52 11.68 -13.00
CA LEU A 165 7.52 13.09 -13.38
C LEU A 165 8.94 13.61 -13.66
N THR A 166 9.96 13.08 -12.98
CA THR A 166 11.35 13.53 -13.08
C THR A 166 12.15 12.79 -14.15
N GLU A 167 11.87 11.48 -14.33
CA GLU A 167 12.59 10.59 -15.27
C GLU A 167 11.64 9.69 -16.07
N PRO A 168 10.58 10.23 -16.72
CA PRO A 168 9.55 9.44 -17.38
C PRO A 168 10.11 8.52 -18.48
N ALA A 169 11.13 8.96 -19.21
CA ALA A 169 11.73 8.19 -20.29
C ALA A 169 12.34 6.88 -19.80
N SER A 170 13.06 6.90 -18.67
CA SER A 170 13.68 5.72 -18.07
C SER A 170 12.62 4.68 -17.64
N ILE A 171 11.52 5.13 -17.02
CA ILE A 171 10.43 4.24 -16.59
C ILE A 171 9.71 3.64 -17.80
N ILE A 172 9.46 4.44 -18.86
CA ILE A 172 8.77 3.98 -20.07
C ILE A 172 9.64 2.95 -20.82
N GLU A 173 10.95 3.20 -20.97
CA GLU A 173 11.88 2.29 -21.62
C GLU A 173 11.97 0.96 -20.85
N THR A 174 12.18 1.03 -19.54
CA THR A 174 12.24 -0.15 -18.67
C THR A 174 10.95 -0.95 -18.72
N SER A 175 9.81 -0.28 -18.56
CA SER A 175 8.49 -0.96 -18.59
C SER A 175 8.18 -1.52 -19.98
N GLY A 176 8.55 -0.80 -21.03
CA GLY A 176 8.47 -1.29 -22.41
C GLY A 176 9.27 -2.56 -22.61
N SER A 177 10.53 -2.60 -22.15
CA SER A 177 11.37 -3.80 -22.21
C SER A 177 10.73 -5.00 -21.48
N HIS A 178 10.09 -4.79 -20.32
CA HIS A 178 9.39 -5.85 -19.59
C HIS A 178 8.21 -6.42 -20.38
N VAL A 179 7.46 -5.57 -21.09
CA VAL A 179 6.29 -5.97 -21.89
C VAL A 179 6.71 -6.62 -23.22
N TYR A 180 7.68 -6.06 -23.92
CA TYR A 180 8.14 -6.58 -25.22
C TYR A 180 8.93 -7.88 -25.10
N HIS A 181 9.61 -8.11 -23.97
CA HIS A 181 10.42 -9.31 -23.73
C HIS A 181 9.98 -10.05 -22.46
N PRO A 182 8.73 -10.54 -22.37
CA PRO A 182 8.17 -11.09 -21.13
C PRO A 182 8.92 -12.35 -20.64
N LEU A 183 9.39 -13.20 -21.53
CA LEU A 183 10.14 -14.41 -21.16
C LEU A 183 11.54 -14.07 -20.60
N ARG A 184 12.17 -13.05 -21.12
CA ARG A 184 13.46 -12.55 -20.59
C ARG A 184 13.29 -11.91 -19.22
N ASN A 185 12.13 -11.32 -18.96
CA ASN A 185 11.79 -10.62 -17.73
C ASN A 185 10.81 -11.45 -16.86
N MET A 186 10.91 -12.79 -16.89
CA MET A 186 9.97 -13.67 -16.20
C MET A 186 9.89 -13.39 -14.69
N ASN A 187 11.01 -13.07 -14.04
CA ASN A 187 11.05 -12.75 -12.61
C ASN A 187 10.20 -11.51 -12.26
N VAL A 188 10.14 -10.50 -13.14
CA VAL A 188 9.27 -9.33 -12.99
C VAL A 188 7.82 -9.75 -12.88
N TRP A 189 7.38 -10.59 -13.84
CA TRP A 189 5.99 -11.02 -13.93
C TRP A 189 5.62 -12.01 -12.82
N LEU A 190 6.51 -12.92 -12.46
CA LEU A 190 6.30 -13.84 -11.34
C LEU A 190 6.13 -13.08 -10.04
N PHE A 191 7.01 -12.12 -9.75
CA PHE A 191 6.89 -11.27 -8.57
C PHE A 191 5.59 -10.46 -8.59
N THR A 192 5.30 -9.79 -9.71
CA THR A 192 4.10 -8.98 -9.91
C THR A 192 2.83 -9.78 -9.62
N LEU A 193 2.72 -10.96 -10.25
CA LEU A 193 1.55 -11.83 -10.11
C LEU A 193 1.44 -12.43 -8.70
N ALA A 194 2.55 -12.85 -8.11
CA ALA A 194 2.56 -13.38 -6.75
C ALA A 194 2.04 -12.34 -5.75
N PHE A 195 2.54 -11.10 -5.82
CA PHE A 195 2.05 -9.99 -4.98
C PHE A 195 0.60 -9.62 -5.28
N ALA A 196 0.22 -9.59 -6.56
CA ALA A 196 -1.17 -9.32 -6.96
C ALA A 196 -2.14 -10.35 -6.39
N VAL A 197 -1.81 -11.64 -6.50
CA VAL A 197 -2.61 -12.75 -5.94
C VAL A 197 -2.67 -12.64 -4.42
N PHE A 198 -1.54 -12.45 -3.75
CA PHE A 198 -1.49 -12.29 -2.30
C PHE A 198 -2.38 -11.15 -1.81
N LEU A 199 -2.25 -9.96 -2.40
CA LEU A 199 -3.07 -8.80 -2.05
C LEU A 199 -4.55 -9.01 -2.42
N SER A 200 -4.84 -9.72 -3.51
CA SER A 200 -6.20 -10.06 -3.91
C SER A 200 -6.87 -11.01 -2.92
N ILE A 201 -6.14 -12.01 -2.42
CA ILE A 201 -6.64 -12.92 -1.39
C ILE A 201 -7.05 -12.10 -0.16
N ILE A 202 -6.18 -11.19 0.32
CA ILE A 202 -6.48 -10.34 1.49
C ILE A 202 -7.70 -9.47 1.20
N TYR A 203 -7.72 -8.78 0.04
CA TYR A 203 -8.81 -7.88 -0.33
C TYR A 203 -10.16 -8.57 -0.39
N PHE A 204 -10.26 -9.69 -1.13
CA PHE A 204 -11.52 -10.41 -1.29
C PHE A 204 -11.96 -11.15 -0.03
N THR A 205 -11.00 -11.60 0.81
CA THR A 205 -11.31 -12.18 2.13
C THR A 205 -11.96 -11.13 3.02
N ILE A 206 -11.34 -9.97 3.21
CA ILE A 206 -11.89 -8.90 4.05
C ILE A 206 -13.23 -8.41 3.49
N LYS A 207 -13.38 -8.31 2.16
CA LYS A 207 -14.64 -7.91 1.51
C LYS A 207 -15.80 -8.87 1.81
N ARG A 208 -15.54 -10.18 1.86
CA ARG A 208 -16.58 -11.21 2.04
C ARG A 208 -16.81 -11.58 3.50
N LEU A 209 -15.82 -11.35 4.37
CA LEU A 209 -15.89 -11.73 5.79
C LEU A 209 -17.17 -11.29 6.51
N PRO A 210 -17.68 -10.05 6.39
CA PRO A 210 -18.93 -9.66 7.07
C PRO A 210 -20.16 -10.46 6.62
N ARG A 211 -20.18 -10.95 5.37
CA ARG A 211 -21.30 -11.77 4.87
C ARG A 211 -21.27 -13.17 5.47
N VAL A 212 -20.07 -13.75 5.60
CA VAL A 212 -19.88 -15.08 6.20
C VAL A 212 -20.31 -15.05 7.67
N LEU A 213 -19.77 -14.09 8.45
CA LEU A 213 -20.10 -13.96 9.88
C LEU A 213 -21.60 -13.71 10.13
N ASN A 214 -22.25 -12.92 9.28
CA ASN A 214 -23.70 -12.68 9.40
C ASN A 214 -24.55 -13.90 8.99
N ALA A 215 -24.02 -14.81 8.15
CA ALA A 215 -24.72 -16.04 7.79
C ALA A 215 -24.63 -17.11 8.89
N GLU A 216 -23.55 -17.16 9.64
CA GLU A 216 -23.35 -18.07 10.77
C GLU A 216 -24.19 -17.69 12.01
N GLN A 217 -24.69 -16.43 12.08
CA GLN A 217 -25.55 -15.96 13.18
C GLN A 217 -27.05 -16.18 12.95
N ARG A 218 -27.43 -16.77 11.81
CA ARG A 218 -28.83 -17.09 11.44
C ARG A 218 -29.10 -18.57 11.55
#